data_c3d0376fb714392d9774e0ed4559f04c
#
_entry.id   c3d0376fb714392d9774e0ed4559f04c
#
_cell.length_a   1.000
_cell.length_b   1.000
_cell.length_c   1.000
_cell.angle_alpha   90.00
_cell.angle_beta   90.00
_cell.angle_gamma   90.00
#
_symmetry.space_group_name_H-M   'P 1'
#
loop_
_entity.id
_entity.type
_entity.pdbx_description
1 polymer ?
#
loop_
_entity_poly.entity_id
_entity_poly.type
_entity_poly.pdbx_seq_one_letter_code
_entity_poly.pdbx_strand_id
1 'polypeptide(L)'
;EDQVDIEFTVEEESTSSIGGSIGYSDFGMNLGLNLSDNNYLGSGNRFNLSINKSVYQEAYNISFFDPYFTMDGVSRGYSIYYRVTDYGEYNVANYLTNSMGGGVQFGYPISDTTRIGLNLNFDNTDIDPGSLPSREIADFLASEGTVFDVFKAQAVWSKMTLNRGMFPTYGSSTDVMLQVTLPGSDLTYFKTDIKQKFYRPLGFANLVFGFDGELGYIGTYGDTKKTPFFENFYSGGP
;
A
#
# COMPACT_ATOMS: atom_id res chain seq x y z
N GLU A 1 12.43 8.51 53.71
CA GLU A 1 12.63 7.68 52.50
C GLU A 1 11.26 7.45 51.90
N ASP A 2 10.89 8.25 50.89
CA ASP A 2 9.63 8.10 50.18
C ASP A 2 9.85 7.13 49.02
N GLN A 3 9.74 5.84 49.30
CA GLN A 3 9.67 4.81 48.26
C GLN A 3 8.20 4.55 47.98
N VAL A 4 7.85 4.57 46.69
CA VAL A 4 6.53 4.20 46.17
C VAL A 4 6.67 2.88 45.43
N ASP A 5 5.98 1.85 45.92
CA ASP A 5 5.87 0.58 45.24
C ASP A 5 4.70 0.68 44.23
N ILE A 6 4.98 0.45 42.95
CA ILE A 6 3.96 0.44 41.91
C ILE A 6 3.76 -1.03 41.50
N GLU A 7 2.56 -1.55 41.74
CA GLU A 7 2.16 -2.88 41.30
C GLU A 7 1.30 -2.75 40.02
N PHE A 8 1.73 -3.42 38.94
CA PHE A 8 0.96 -3.51 37.73
C PHE A 8 0.27 -4.89 37.65
N THR A 9 -1.04 -4.89 37.78
CA THR A 9 -1.84 -6.10 37.54
C THR A 9 -2.19 -6.15 36.06
N VAL A 10 -1.74 -7.20 35.34
CA VAL A 10 -1.98 -7.39 33.90
C VAL A 10 -2.82 -8.65 33.70
N GLU A 11 -3.73 -8.59 32.74
CA GLU A 11 -4.51 -9.71 32.27
C GLU A 11 -4.06 -10.02 30.83
N GLU A 12 -3.78 -11.29 30.55
CA GLU A 12 -3.34 -11.71 29.20
C GLU A 12 -4.54 -11.79 28.27
N GLU A 13 -4.45 -11.08 27.14
CA GLU A 13 -5.43 -11.17 26.06
C GLU A 13 -4.83 -11.86 24.83
N SER A 14 -5.68 -12.50 24.02
CA SER A 14 -5.24 -13.10 22.76
C SER A 14 -4.76 -12.04 21.78
N THR A 15 -3.53 -12.17 21.31
CA THR A 15 -2.92 -11.27 20.30
C THR A 15 -3.20 -11.71 18.87
N SER A 16 -3.69 -12.95 18.73
CA SER A 16 -4.01 -13.57 17.43
C SER A 16 -5.49 -13.40 17.11
N SER A 17 -5.80 -13.14 15.86
CA SER A 17 -7.16 -13.07 15.34
C SER A 17 -7.28 -13.77 13.98
N ILE A 18 -8.40 -14.45 13.80
CA ILE A 18 -8.84 -15.01 12.52
C ILE A 18 -10.13 -14.30 12.12
N GLY A 19 -10.15 -13.73 10.93
CA GLY A 19 -11.32 -13.08 10.35
C GLY A 19 -11.66 -13.71 9.00
N GLY A 20 -12.94 -14.02 8.79
CA GLY A 20 -13.50 -14.38 7.50
C GLY A 20 -14.54 -13.35 7.08
N SER A 21 -14.58 -12.99 5.81
CA SER A 21 -15.62 -12.12 5.24
C SER A 21 -16.20 -12.71 3.98
N ILE A 22 -17.50 -12.55 3.82
CA ILE A 22 -18.24 -12.87 2.60
C ILE A 22 -19.07 -11.64 2.27
N GLY A 23 -18.88 -11.13 1.06
CA GLY A 23 -19.63 -9.98 0.55
C GLY A 23 -20.18 -10.26 -0.84
N TYR A 24 -21.21 -9.53 -1.21
CA TYR A 24 -21.77 -9.52 -2.56
C TYR A 24 -21.92 -8.06 -3.01
N SER A 25 -21.44 -7.75 -4.20
CA SER A 25 -21.51 -6.43 -4.81
C SER A 25 -21.99 -6.56 -6.25
N ASP A 26 -22.12 -5.44 -6.96
CA ASP A 26 -22.45 -5.41 -8.40
C ASP A 26 -21.40 -6.16 -9.25
N PHE A 27 -20.19 -6.34 -8.72
CA PHE A 27 -19.12 -7.12 -9.35
C PHE A 27 -19.11 -8.60 -8.93
N GLY A 28 -20.12 -9.08 -8.17
CA GLY A 28 -20.24 -10.45 -7.73
C GLY A 28 -19.77 -10.72 -6.29
N MET A 29 -19.38 -11.96 -6.03
CA MET A 29 -19.03 -12.44 -4.70
C MET A 29 -17.59 -12.08 -4.34
N ASN A 30 -17.39 -11.59 -3.11
CA ASN A 30 -16.09 -11.35 -2.51
C ASN A 30 -15.90 -12.24 -1.30
N LEU A 31 -14.78 -12.94 -1.23
CA LEU A 31 -14.37 -13.78 -0.12
C LEU A 31 -13.05 -13.25 0.45
N GLY A 32 -12.98 -13.12 1.77
CA GLY A 32 -11.76 -12.73 2.47
C GLY A 32 -11.44 -13.65 3.62
N LEU A 33 -10.18 -13.99 3.80
CA LEU A 33 -9.63 -14.63 4.98
C LEU A 33 -8.45 -13.81 5.46
N ASN A 34 -8.43 -13.48 6.74
CA ASN A 34 -7.32 -12.78 7.38
C ASN A 34 -6.94 -13.49 8.67
N LEU A 35 -5.66 -13.78 8.81
CA LEU A 35 -5.04 -14.27 10.02
C LEU A 35 -3.99 -13.25 10.45
N SER A 36 -4.12 -12.71 11.64
CA SER A 36 -3.14 -11.75 12.18
C SER A 36 -2.77 -12.10 13.62
N ASP A 37 -1.51 -11.89 13.95
CA ASP A 37 -0.99 -11.98 15.31
C ASP A 37 -0.14 -10.74 15.58
N ASN A 38 -0.50 -9.97 16.59
CA ASN A 38 0.20 -8.72 16.97
C ASN A 38 1.36 -8.95 17.94
N ASN A 39 1.55 -10.17 18.40
CA ASN A 39 2.65 -10.57 19.27
C ASN A 39 3.16 -11.96 18.91
N TYR A 40 3.52 -12.12 17.62
CA TYR A 40 3.91 -13.40 17.05
C TYR A 40 5.01 -14.09 17.87
N LEU A 41 4.69 -15.26 18.41
CA LEU A 41 5.55 -16.05 19.31
C LEU A 41 6.05 -15.25 20.54
N GLY A 42 5.29 -14.27 21.04
CA GLY A 42 5.67 -13.46 22.20
C GLY A 42 6.79 -12.43 21.95
N SER A 43 7.12 -12.17 20.69
CA SER A 43 8.25 -11.30 20.31
C SER A 43 7.88 -9.82 20.19
N GLY A 44 6.60 -9.46 20.31
CA GLY A 44 6.10 -8.11 20.00
C GLY A 44 6.00 -7.80 18.49
N ASN A 45 6.40 -8.74 17.65
CA ASN A 45 6.32 -8.60 16.20
C ASN A 45 4.91 -8.95 15.70
N ARG A 46 4.56 -8.43 14.51
CA ARG A 46 3.27 -8.69 13.89
C ARG A 46 3.43 -9.62 12.70
N PHE A 47 2.57 -10.60 12.63
CA PHE A 47 2.43 -11.47 11.47
C PHE A 47 1.03 -11.29 10.88
N ASN A 48 0.94 -11.24 9.55
CA ASN A 48 -0.34 -11.18 8.84
C ASN A 48 -0.30 -12.09 7.62
N LEU A 49 -1.35 -12.88 7.46
CA LEU A 49 -1.67 -13.63 6.24
C LEU A 49 -3.05 -13.19 5.78
N SER A 50 -3.16 -12.69 4.55
CA SER A 50 -4.44 -12.34 3.95
C SER A 50 -4.64 -13.04 2.60
N ILE A 51 -5.86 -13.52 2.40
CA ILE A 51 -6.32 -14.14 1.16
C ILE A 51 -7.61 -13.44 0.80
N ASN A 52 -7.65 -12.83 -0.38
CA ASN A 52 -8.83 -12.18 -0.89
C ASN A 52 -9.13 -12.70 -2.29
N LYS A 53 -10.38 -13.05 -2.53
CA LYS A 53 -10.85 -13.53 -3.83
C LYS A 53 -12.15 -12.86 -4.19
N SER A 54 -12.17 -12.22 -5.34
CA SER A 54 -13.34 -11.63 -5.98
C SER A 54 -13.42 -12.10 -7.43
N VAL A 55 -14.44 -11.67 -8.15
CA VAL A 55 -14.58 -11.99 -9.58
C VAL A 55 -13.41 -11.41 -10.39
N TYR A 56 -12.95 -10.22 -10.04
CA TYR A 56 -11.92 -9.50 -10.79
C TYR A 56 -10.51 -9.58 -10.16
N GLN A 57 -10.39 -10.07 -8.91
CA GLN A 57 -9.07 -10.12 -8.25
C GLN A 57 -8.93 -11.34 -7.34
N GLU A 58 -7.76 -11.95 -7.40
CA GLU A 58 -7.30 -12.95 -6.45
C GLU A 58 -5.96 -12.47 -5.87
N ALA A 59 -5.87 -12.35 -4.55
CA ALA A 59 -4.70 -11.81 -3.87
C ALA A 59 -4.34 -12.59 -2.62
N TYR A 60 -3.08 -12.94 -2.51
CA TYR A 60 -2.45 -13.60 -1.36
C TYR A 60 -1.33 -12.69 -0.86
N ASN A 61 -1.28 -12.45 0.43
CA ASN A 61 -0.22 -11.64 1.02
C ASN A 61 0.21 -12.24 2.36
N ILE A 62 1.50 -12.34 2.56
CA ILE A 62 2.14 -12.68 3.84
C ILE A 62 3.03 -11.51 4.21
N SER A 63 2.89 -11.03 5.44
CA SER A 63 3.75 -9.96 5.95
C SER A 63 4.16 -10.20 7.39
N PHE A 64 5.38 -9.78 7.68
CA PHE A 64 5.97 -9.76 9.00
C PHE A 64 6.48 -8.36 9.30
N PHE A 65 6.23 -7.84 10.49
CA PHE A 65 6.59 -6.49 10.87
C PHE A 65 7.13 -6.43 12.29
N ASP A 66 8.34 -5.91 12.42
CA ASP A 66 9.04 -5.64 13.65
C ASP A 66 8.99 -4.13 13.92
N PRO A 67 8.18 -3.67 14.89
CA PRO A 67 8.02 -2.25 15.18
C PRO A 67 9.24 -1.62 15.86
N TYR A 68 10.09 -2.43 16.48
CA TYR A 68 11.24 -1.99 17.27
C TYR A 68 12.51 -2.73 16.88
N PHE A 69 12.80 -2.80 15.59
CA PHE A 69 14.02 -3.41 15.08
C PHE A 69 15.29 -2.82 15.69
N THR A 70 15.27 -1.52 16.00
CA THR A 70 16.33 -0.85 16.75
C THR A 70 15.76 -0.14 17.98
N MET A 71 16.62 0.15 18.97
CA MET A 71 16.25 0.90 20.18
C MET A 71 15.77 2.33 19.87
N ASP A 72 16.22 2.91 18.75
CA ASP A 72 15.82 4.26 18.31
C ASP A 72 14.45 4.27 17.61
N GLY A 73 13.72 3.13 17.60
CA GLY A 73 12.38 3.04 17.04
C GLY A 73 12.32 2.86 15.52
N VAL A 74 13.43 2.44 14.88
CA VAL A 74 13.37 1.98 13.48
C VAL A 74 12.54 0.72 13.42
N SER A 75 11.50 0.72 12.60
CA SER A 75 10.72 -0.48 12.28
C SER A 75 11.24 -1.16 11.03
N ARG A 76 11.02 -2.48 10.94
CA ARG A 76 11.37 -3.28 9.77
C ARG A 76 10.21 -4.22 9.42
N GLY A 77 9.90 -4.30 8.13
CA GLY A 77 8.88 -5.22 7.63
C GLY A 77 9.37 -6.02 6.44
N TYR A 78 8.76 -7.18 6.24
CA TYR A 78 8.92 -8.02 5.07
C TYR A 78 7.54 -8.37 4.54
N SER A 79 7.41 -8.42 3.22
CA SER A 79 6.17 -8.87 2.58
C SER A 79 6.46 -9.69 1.34
N ILE A 80 5.59 -10.68 1.10
CA ILE A 80 5.56 -11.47 -0.13
C ILE A 80 4.11 -11.50 -0.57
N TYR A 81 3.85 -11.29 -1.85
CA TYR A 81 2.51 -11.33 -2.39
C TYR A 81 2.44 -12.03 -3.74
N TYR A 82 1.27 -12.53 -4.03
CA TYR A 82 0.83 -12.98 -5.35
C TYR A 82 -0.54 -12.39 -5.63
N ARG A 83 -0.74 -11.83 -6.81
CA ARG A 83 -1.98 -11.17 -7.19
C ARG A 83 -2.28 -11.39 -8.67
N VAL A 84 -3.50 -11.81 -8.93
CA VAL A 84 -4.09 -11.80 -10.27
C VAL A 84 -5.19 -10.74 -10.29
N THR A 85 -5.18 -9.87 -11.30
CA THR A 85 -6.23 -8.85 -11.47
C THR A 85 -6.71 -8.87 -12.90
N ASP A 86 -8.00 -9.10 -13.10
CA ASP A 86 -8.68 -9.00 -14.37
C ASP A 86 -9.36 -7.63 -14.49
N TYR A 87 -8.72 -6.75 -15.25
CA TYR A 87 -9.24 -5.40 -15.48
C TYR A 87 -10.43 -5.37 -16.43
N GLY A 88 -10.63 -6.44 -17.21
CA GLY A 88 -11.81 -6.62 -18.05
C GLY A 88 -13.07 -6.84 -17.23
N GLU A 89 -13.01 -7.71 -16.24
CA GLU A 89 -14.10 -7.94 -15.29
C GLU A 89 -14.37 -6.71 -14.40
N TYR A 90 -13.34 -5.88 -14.19
CA TYR A 90 -13.46 -4.60 -13.47
C TYR A 90 -13.98 -3.45 -14.35
N ASN A 91 -14.21 -3.68 -15.65
CA ASN A 91 -14.64 -2.70 -16.64
C ASN A 91 -13.73 -1.46 -16.78
N VAL A 92 -12.44 -1.60 -16.51
CA VAL A 92 -11.44 -0.53 -16.63
C VAL A 92 -10.70 -0.63 -17.96
N ALA A 93 -10.19 -1.83 -18.28
CA ALA A 93 -9.42 -2.07 -19.50
C ALA A 93 -9.37 -3.57 -19.82
N ASN A 94 -9.20 -3.95 -21.07
CA ASN A 94 -9.25 -5.35 -21.49
C ASN A 94 -7.86 -6.01 -21.41
N TYR A 95 -7.40 -6.31 -20.21
CA TYR A 95 -6.20 -7.08 -19.93
C TYR A 95 -6.25 -7.69 -18.52
N LEU A 96 -5.44 -8.72 -18.30
CA LEU A 96 -5.23 -9.36 -17.01
C LEU A 96 -3.76 -9.19 -16.60
N THR A 97 -3.52 -8.97 -15.31
CA THR A 97 -2.17 -8.98 -14.75
C THR A 97 -2.02 -10.11 -13.74
N ASN A 98 -0.93 -10.84 -13.87
CA ASN A 98 -0.46 -11.80 -12.88
C ASN A 98 0.83 -11.25 -12.28
N SER A 99 0.80 -10.87 -11.02
CA SER A 99 1.92 -10.22 -10.35
C SER A 99 2.33 -10.98 -9.10
N MET A 100 3.61 -11.23 -8.95
CA MET A 100 4.18 -11.72 -7.72
C MET A 100 5.37 -10.87 -7.31
N GLY A 101 5.57 -10.71 -6.03
CA GLY A 101 6.66 -9.88 -5.56
C GLY A 101 6.88 -9.99 -4.08
N GLY A 102 7.87 -9.26 -3.64
CA GLY A 102 8.18 -9.16 -2.24
C GLY A 102 9.15 -8.02 -1.96
N GLY A 103 9.24 -7.65 -0.71
CA GLY A 103 10.10 -6.54 -0.36
C GLY A 103 10.40 -6.43 1.12
N VAL A 104 11.28 -5.49 1.40
CA VAL A 104 11.65 -5.07 2.74
C VAL A 104 11.32 -3.59 2.91
N GLN A 105 10.76 -3.26 4.04
CA GLN A 105 10.45 -1.89 4.42
C GLN A 105 11.13 -1.51 5.73
N PHE A 106 11.58 -0.27 5.80
CA PHE A 106 12.09 0.35 7.00
C PHE A 106 11.31 1.63 7.28
N GLY A 107 10.97 1.86 8.55
CA GLY A 107 10.31 3.08 8.99
C GLY A 107 11.07 3.73 10.12
N TYR A 108 11.28 5.04 10.03
CA TYR A 108 11.93 5.83 11.07
C TYR A 108 11.01 6.96 11.54
N PRO A 109 10.63 6.99 12.84
CA PRO A 109 9.89 8.10 13.41
C PRO A 109 10.83 9.28 13.67
N ILE A 110 10.65 10.37 12.91
CA ILE A 110 11.40 11.62 13.13
C ILE A 110 10.85 12.36 14.35
N SER A 111 9.51 12.32 14.51
CA SER A 111 8.79 12.91 15.64
C SER A 111 7.47 12.19 15.83
N ASP A 112 6.70 12.56 16.85
CA ASP A 112 5.37 11.99 17.14
C ASP A 112 4.40 12.13 15.96
N THR A 113 4.62 13.12 15.09
CA THR A 113 3.74 13.42 13.96
C THR A 113 4.36 13.14 12.60
N THR A 114 5.67 12.83 12.53
CA THR A 114 6.40 12.73 11.26
C THR A 114 7.20 11.44 11.17
N ARG A 115 7.09 10.75 10.04
CA ARG A 115 7.79 9.50 9.76
C ARG A 115 8.41 9.52 8.36
N ILE A 116 9.53 8.83 8.21
CA ILE A 116 10.11 8.47 6.91
C ILE A 116 10.08 6.96 6.76
N GLY A 117 9.70 6.49 5.57
CA GLY A 117 9.78 5.09 5.17
C GLY A 117 10.70 4.92 3.98
N LEU A 118 11.40 3.79 3.95
CA LEU A 118 12.17 3.32 2.79
C LEU A 118 11.72 1.89 2.49
N ASN A 119 11.30 1.65 1.25
CA ASN A 119 10.87 0.34 0.78
C ASN A 119 11.75 -0.08 -0.40
N LEU A 120 12.16 -1.34 -0.41
CA LEU A 120 12.85 -1.99 -1.51
C LEU A 120 12.04 -3.21 -1.91
N ASN A 121 11.56 -3.24 -3.14
CA ASN A 121 10.67 -4.29 -3.64
C ASN A 121 11.20 -4.88 -4.93
N PHE A 122 10.91 -6.14 -5.13
CA PHE A 122 11.01 -6.84 -6.40
C PHE A 122 9.61 -7.28 -6.82
N ASP A 123 9.24 -6.97 -8.05
CA ASP A 123 7.95 -7.35 -8.64
C ASP A 123 8.19 -8.01 -10.00
N ASN A 124 7.63 -9.20 -10.18
CA ASN A 124 7.47 -9.84 -11.47
C ASN A 124 6.01 -9.68 -11.89
N THR A 125 5.77 -9.13 -13.07
CA THR A 125 4.43 -8.89 -13.60
C THR A 125 4.32 -9.47 -14.99
N ASP A 126 3.37 -10.39 -15.19
CA ASP A 126 2.99 -10.94 -16.49
C ASP A 126 1.63 -10.38 -16.89
N ILE A 127 1.55 -9.88 -18.12
CA ILE A 127 0.36 -9.22 -18.67
C ILE A 127 -0.20 -10.08 -19.80
N ASP A 128 -1.44 -10.54 -19.61
CA ASP A 128 -2.21 -11.20 -20.64
C ASP A 128 -3.16 -10.16 -21.31
N PRO A 129 -2.86 -9.74 -22.55
CA PRO A 129 -3.77 -8.87 -23.28
C PRO A 129 -5.03 -9.64 -23.63
N GLY A 130 -6.18 -9.11 -23.25
CA GLY A 130 -7.47 -9.67 -23.65
C GLY A 130 -7.64 -9.74 -25.18
N SER A 131 -8.78 -10.24 -25.64
CA SER A 131 -9.05 -10.46 -27.06
C SER A 131 -9.01 -9.20 -27.93
N LEU A 132 -9.27 -8.02 -27.35
CA LEU A 132 -9.29 -6.72 -28.02
C LEU A 132 -8.66 -5.64 -27.14
N PRO A 133 -7.33 -5.66 -26.92
CA PRO A 133 -6.66 -4.62 -26.14
C PRO A 133 -6.75 -3.27 -26.84
N SER A 134 -6.72 -2.18 -26.07
CA SER A 134 -6.61 -0.85 -26.66
C SER A 134 -5.31 -0.71 -27.48
N ARG A 135 -5.29 0.21 -28.43
CA ARG A 135 -4.09 0.45 -29.25
C ARG A 135 -2.87 0.78 -28.40
N GLU A 136 -3.05 1.54 -27.34
CA GLU A 136 -1.95 1.92 -26.44
C GLU A 136 -1.36 0.71 -25.73
N ILE A 137 -2.20 -0.20 -25.24
CA ILE A 137 -1.78 -1.46 -24.61
C ILE A 137 -1.05 -2.34 -25.62
N ALA A 138 -1.65 -2.55 -26.81
CA ALA A 138 -1.06 -3.36 -27.85
C ALA A 138 0.31 -2.82 -28.30
N ASP A 139 0.42 -1.51 -28.50
CA ASP A 139 1.67 -0.84 -28.89
C ASP A 139 2.74 -0.89 -27.79
N PHE A 140 2.33 -0.83 -26.52
CA PHE A 140 3.24 -0.98 -25.37
C PHE A 140 3.79 -2.41 -25.31
N LEU A 141 2.91 -3.41 -25.32
CA LEU A 141 3.31 -4.83 -25.25
C LEU A 141 4.14 -5.27 -26.47
N ALA A 142 3.89 -4.69 -27.65
CA ALA A 142 4.70 -4.95 -28.83
C ALA A 142 6.12 -4.36 -28.73
N SER A 143 6.31 -3.27 -28.00
CA SER A 143 7.61 -2.61 -27.85
C SER A 143 8.40 -3.09 -26.64
N GLU A 144 7.76 -3.36 -25.52
CA GLU A 144 8.42 -3.64 -24.23
C GLU A 144 8.29 -5.12 -23.81
N GLY A 145 7.33 -5.90 -24.37
CA GLY A 145 7.04 -7.27 -23.97
C GLY A 145 5.83 -7.40 -23.05
N THR A 146 5.64 -8.61 -22.51
CA THR A 146 4.49 -8.94 -21.65
C THR A 146 4.89 -9.31 -20.21
N VAL A 147 6.13 -9.68 -19.97
CA VAL A 147 6.64 -10.08 -18.65
C VAL A 147 7.73 -9.11 -18.23
N PHE A 148 7.63 -8.61 -17.02
CA PHE A 148 8.52 -7.57 -16.51
C PHE A 148 9.02 -7.90 -15.11
N ASP A 149 10.33 -7.93 -14.94
CA ASP A 149 11.02 -7.97 -13.67
C ASP A 149 11.45 -6.56 -13.27
N VAL A 150 10.94 -6.06 -12.15
CA VAL A 150 11.17 -4.67 -11.73
C VAL A 150 11.62 -4.60 -10.29
N PHE A 151 12.80 -4.03 -10.07
CA PHE A 151 13.31 -3.65 -8.75
C PHE A 151 12.93 -2.21 -8.46
N LYS A 152 12.26 -1.95 -7.33
CA LYS A 152 11.75 -0.63 -6.95
C LYS A 152 12.36 -0.18 -5.64
N ALA A 153 12.83 1.05 -5.61
CA ALA A 153 13.14 1.77 -4.38
C ALA A 153 12.10 2.87 -4.17
N GLN A 154 11.54 2.96 -2.98
CA GLN A 154 10.50 3.92 -2.64
C GLN A 154 10.85 4.61 -1.34
N ALA A 155 10.80 5.93 -1.33
CA ALA A 155 10.88 6.75 -0.13
C ALA A 155 9.50 7.37 0.15
N VAL A 156 9.07 7.31 1.39
CA VAL A 156 7.79 7.86 1.84
C VAL A 156 8.06 8.82 2.98
N TRP A 157 7.52 10.02 2.91
CA TRP A 157 7.49 10.96 4.01
C TRP A 157 6.04 11.24 4.38
N SER A 158 5.73 11.04 5.68
CA SER A 158 4.37 11.21 6.19
C SER A 158 4.38 12.15 7.39
N LYS A 159 3.49 13.12 7.38
CA LYS A 159 3.23 13.99 8.52
C LYS A 159 1.74 14.05 8.82
N MET A 160 1.36 13.70 10.05
CA MET A 160 -0.03 13.67 10.48
C MET A 160 -0.22 14.45 11.78
N THR A 161 -1.05 15.50 11.72
CA THR A 161 -1.41 16.35 12.85
C THR A 161 -2.93 16.39 13.09
N LEU A 162 -3.68 15.44 12.50
CA LEU A 162 -5.12 15.35 12.68
C LEU A 162 -5.46 15.07 14.14
N ASN A 163 -6.47 15.79 14.66
CA ASN A 163 -6.91 15.65 16.05
C ASN A 163 -7.61 14.31 16.36
N ARG A 164 -8.07 13.59 15.32
CA ARG A 164 -8.69 12.26 15.45
C ARG A 164 -8.71 11.54 14.09
N GLY A 165 -8.75 10.21 14.13
CA GLY A 165 -8.73 9.37 12.91
C GLY A 165 -10.05 9.36 12.14
N MET A 166 -11.19 9.36 12.86
CA MET A 166 -12.52 9.40 12.25
C MET A 166 -13.14 10.78 12.44
N PHE A 167 -13.68 11.34 11.33
CA PHE A 167 -14.31 12.68 11.30
C PHE A 167 -13.41 13.77 11.90
N PRO A 168 -12.20 13.98 11.39
CA PRO A 168 -11.31 15.01 11.90
C PRO A 168 -11.93 16.39 11.73
N THR A 169 -11.72 17.25 12.72
CA THR A 169 -12.22 18.62 12.72
C THR A 169 -11.11 19.66 12.63
N TYR A 170 -9.85 19.24 12.88
CA TYR A 170 -8.69 20.11 12.86
C TYR A 170 -7.42 19.33 12.52
N GLY A 171 -6.49 20.01 11.86
CA GLY A 171 -5.17 19.49 11.54
C GLY A 171 -5.00 19.10 10.07
N SER A 172 -3.90 18.44 9.77
CA SER A 172 -3.56 18.02 8.41
C SER A 172 -2.88 16.65 8.39
N SER A 173 -3.00 15.96 7.26
CA SER A 173 -2.17 14.80 6.89
C SER A 173 -1.54 15.08 5.54
N THR A 174 -0.23 14.92 5.45
CA THR A 174 0.53 15.05 4.21
C THR A 174 1.35 13.81 4.04
N ASP A 175 1.19 13.13 2.91
CA ASP A 175 1.98 11.98 2.52
C ASP A 175 2.64 12.28 1.18
N VAL A 176 3.96 12.10 1.09
CA VAL A 176 4.75 12.25 -0.13
C VAL A 176 5.47 10.95 -0.39
N MET A 177 5.25 10.37 -1.54
CA MET A 177 5.89 9.14 -2.02
C MET A 177 6.73 9.45 -3.25
N LEU A 178 7.96 8.99 -3.24
CA LEU A 178 8.88 9.00 -4.37
C LEU A 178 9.29 7.56 -4.64
N GLN A 179 9.09 7.08 -5.84
CA GLN A 179 9.48 5.74 -6.27
C GLN A 179 10.35 5.84 -7.52
N VAL A 180 11.35 5.01 -7.59
CA VAL A 180 12.20 4.84 -8.76
C VAL A 180 12.49 3.37 -8.97
N THR A 181 12.53 2.93 -10.21
CA THR A 181 13.02 1.59 -10.55
C THR A 181 14.53 1.57 -10.53
N LEU A 182 15.13 0.45 -10.16
CA LEU A 182 16.58 0.32 -10.01
C LEU A 182 17.20 -0.32 -11.28
N PRO A 183 18.52 -0.15 -11.49
CA PRO A 183 19.23 -0.85 -12.57
C PRO A 183 19.03 -2.36 -12.49
N GLY A 184 18.85 -3.00 -13.65
CA GLY A 184 18.51 -4.41 -13.76
C GLY A 184 17.01 -4.68 -13.85
N SER A 185 16.17 -3.64 -13.80
CA SER A 185 14.75 -3.72 -14.11
C SER A 185 14.50 -3.69 -15.61
N ASP A 186 13.50 -4.45 -16.08
CA ASP A 186 13.08 -4.43 -17.48
C ASP A 186 12.41 -3.10 -17.86
N LEU A 187 11.77 -2.44 -16.89
CA LEU A 187 11.16 -1.13 -17.07
C LEU A 187 11.82 -0.08 -16.18
N THR A 188 12.15 1.06 -16.78
CA THR A 188 12.79 2.17 -16.07
C THR A 188 11.86 3.38 -16.02
N TYR A 189 11.30 3.64 -14.83
CA TYR A 189 10.37 4.73 -14.58
C TYR A 189 10.50 5.24 -13.14
N PHE A 190 9.98 6.42 -12.92
CA PHE A 190 9.80 6.98 -11.58
C PHE A 190 8.36 7.43 -11.38
N LYS A 191 7.92 7.41 -10.14
CA LYS A 191 6.55 7.76 -9.74
C LYS A 191 6.59 8.64 -8.50
N THR A 192 5.79 9.68 -8.50
CA THR A 192 5.62 10.58 -7.36
C THR A 192 4.14 10.69 -7.05
N ASP A 193 3.80 10.61 -5.78
CA ASP A 193 2.45 10.77 -5.28
C ASP A 193 2.46 11.70 -4.07
N ILE A 194 1.55 12.66 -4.05
CA ILE A 194 1.37 13.62 -2.95
C ILE A 194 -0.10 13.59 -2.56
N LYS A 195 -0.37 13.21 -1.32
CA LYS A 195 -1.71 13.22 -0.72
C LYS A 195 -1.77 14.28 0.37
N GLN A 196 -2.76 15.14 0.30
CA GLN A 196 -2.96 16.20 1.29
C GLN A 196 -4.38 16.19 1.80
N LYS A 197 -4.52 16.04 3.12
CA LYS A 197 -5.78 16.28 3.85
C LYS A 197 -5.61 17.44 4.79
N PHE A 198 -6.63 18.28 4.87
CA PHE A 198 -6.62 19.45 5.74
C PHE A 198 -8.02 19.70 6.28
N TYR A 199 -8.13 19.94 7.59
CA TYR A 199 -9.40 20.23 8.26
C TYR A 199 -9.27 21.46 9.17
N ARG A 200 -10.27 22.34 9.11
CA ARG A 200 -10.33 23.54 9.92
C ARG A 200 -11.77 23.87 10.31
N PRO A 201 -12.08 24.08 11.61
CA PRO A 201 -13.40 24.55 12.01
C PRO A 201 -13.63 25.98 11.54
N LEU A 202 -14.83 26.26 11.04
CA LEU A 202 -15.23 27.58 10.52
C LEU A 202 -15.71 28.53 11.61
N GLY A 203 -15.79 28.07 12.86
CA GLY A 203 -16.15 28.90 14.01
C GLY A 203 -17.65 29.15 14.21
N PHE A 204 -18.52 28.59 13.36
CA PHE A 204 -19.97 28.69 13.48
C PHE A 204 -20.65 27.37 13.10
N ALA A 205 -21.80 27.10 13.72
CA ALA A 205 -22.71 25.98 13.41
C ALA A 205 -22.04 24.58 13.36
N ASN A 206 -20.98 24.37 14.12
CA ASN A 206 -20.18 23.11 14.10
C ASN A 206 -19.70 22.70 12.70
N LEU A 207 -19.57 23.67 11.79
CA LEU A 207 -19.08 23.40 10.43
C LEU A 207 -17.56 23.28 10.41
N VAL A 208 -17.09 22.29 9.64
CA VAL A 208 -15.67 22.05 9.41
C VAL A 208 -15.41 22.13 7.91
N PHE A 209 -14.46 22.97 7.52
CA PHE A 209 -13.92 22.95 6.18
C PHE A 209 -12.95 21.77 6.07
N GLY A 210 -13.16 20.88 5.09
CA GLY A 210 -12.29 19.77 4.75
C GLY A 210 -11.81 19.90 3.32
N PHE A 211 -10.52 19.66 3.12
CA PHE A 211 -9.88 19.51 1.82
C PHE A 211 -9.19 18.15 1.76
N ASP A 212 -9.41 17.40 0.68
CA ASP A 212 -8.75 16.14 0.38
C ASP A 212 -8.31 16.18 -1.09
N GLY A 213 -7.02 16.10 -1.34
CA GLY A 213 -6.43 16.19 -2.66
C GLY A 213 -5.28 15.22 -2.85
N GLU A 214 -5.17 14.69 -4.05
CA GLU A 214 -4.10 13.80 -4.49
C GLU A 214 -3.52 14.30 -5.80
N LEU A 215 -2.19 14.29 -5.91
CA LEU A 215 -1.44 14.64 -7.11
C LEU A 215 -0.43 13.54 -7.39
N GLY A 216 -0.57 12.89 -8.56
CA GLY A 216 0.35 11.85 -9.01
C GLY A 216 1.06 12.23 -10.29
N TYR A 217 2.31 11.82 -10.42
CA TYR A 217 3.07 11.93 -11.65
C TYR A 217 3.90 10.67 -11.88
N ILE A 218 3.94 10.20 -13.12
CA ILE A 218 4.79 9.10 -13.55
C ILE A 218 5.56 9.51 -14.80
N GLY A 219 6.84 9.18 -14.86
CA GLY A 219 7.69 9.45 -16.00
C GLY A 219 8.68 8.31 -16.23
N THR A 220 9.13 8.15 -17.46
CA THR A 220 10.12 7.13 -17.84
C THR A 220 11.51 7.74 -18.00
N TYR A 221 12.53 6.89 -17.87
CA TYR A 221 13.92 7.23 -18.14
C TYR A 221 14.64 6.02 -18.74
N GLY A 222 15.88 6.20 -19.18
CA GLY A 222 16.67 5.13 -19.80
C GLY A 222 16.06 4.61 -21.08
N ASP A 223 15.93 3.30 -21.20
CA ASP A 223 15.49 2.64 -22.44
C ASP A 223 13.96 2.52 -22.58
N THR A 224 13.21 2.63 -21.47
CA THR A 224 11.74 2.57 -21.49
C THR A 224 11.18 3.85 -22.08
N LYS A 225 10.48 3.73 -23.21
CA LYS A 225 9.96 4.87 -23.97
C LYS A 225 8.55 5.27 -23.61
N LYS A 226 7.75 4.32 -23.12
CA LYS A 226 6.34 4.52 -22.78
C LYS A 226 6.09 4.21 -21.32
N THR A 227 5.27 5.03 -20.68
CA THR A 227 4.84 4.79 -19.31
C THR A 227 4.09 3.47 -19.22
N PRO A 228 4.43 2.60 -18.25
CA PRO A 228 3.70 1.36 -18.02
C PRO A 228 2.24 1.66 -17.66
N PHE A 229 1.30 1.27 -18.53
CA PHE A 229 -0.12 1.57 -18.37
C PHE A 229 -0.73 0.96 -17.10
N PHE A 230 -0.19 -0.15 -16.63
CA PHE A 230 -0.61 -0.83 -15.41
C PHE A 230 -0.09 -0.16 -14.12
N GLU A 231 0.77 0.85 -14.24
CA GLU A 231 1.24 1.70 -13.13
C GLU A 231 0.55 3.08 -13.12
N ASN A 232 -0.37 3.34 -14.03
CA ASN A 232 -1.10 4.60 -14.11
C ASN A 232 -1.91 4.87 -12.83
N PHE A 233 -2.15 6.15 -12.58
CA PHE A 233 -3.10 6.59 -11.56
C PHE A 233 -4.52 6.50 -12.12
N TYR A 234 -5.43 5.98 -11.31
CA TYR A 234 -6.85 5.93 -11.63
C TYR A 234 -7.59 6.89 -10.71
N SER A 235 -8.51 7.67 -11.28
CA SER A 235 -9.37 8.57 -10.52
C SER A 235 -10.82 8.17 -10.75
N GLY A 236 -11.53 7.92 -9.64
CA GLY A 236 -12.86 7.34 -9.69
C GLY A 236 -12.83 5.85 -9.95
N GLY A 237 -13.97 5.26 -10.04
CA GLY A 237 -14.18 3.83 -10.24
C GLY A 237 -15.32 3.33 -9.37
N PRO A 238 -15.82 2.12 -9.63
CA PRO A 238 -16.87 1.50 -8.85
C PRO A 238 -16.41 1.14 -7.44
#